data_98b1f04a00fb96e1cfa00ceb4bd39fd6
#
_entry.id   98b1f04a00fb96e1cfa00ceb4bd39fd6
#
_cell.length_a   1.000
_cell.length_b   1.000
_cell.length_c   1.000
_cell.angle_alpha   90.00
_cell.angle_beta   90.00
_cell.angle_gamma   90.00
#
_symmetry.space_group_name_H-M   'P 1'
#
loop_
_entity.id
_entity.type
_entity.pdbx_description
1 polymer ?
#
loop_
_entity_poly.entity_id
_entity_poly.type
_entity_poly.pdbx_seq_one_letter_code
_entity_poly.pdbx_strand_id
1 'polypeptide(L)'
;MIRISKLTYDGLIENLTFTFAGNRPTRVDDAVAASAYGGGFEFKDAVKQANEYAYDANGNLTKDLNKGISNISYNCLNLPSTVTFSDGSRISHTYGADGTKLKTVHKTGSTTTTTDYCGNVVYENGVRKLLLTDEGYVTLSDGKYHYYLHQGNNRVVINQSGTVEETNHYYPFGGVFASTGNVQPYKYNGKELDAKKGLNWYDSVSYTHLRAHET
;
A
#
# COMPACT_ATOMS: atom_id res chain seq x y z
N MET A 1 8.72 -6.39 24.70
CA MET A 1 9.50 -6.68 23.46
C MET A 1 8.82 -7.86 22.76
N ILE A 2 8.45 -7.72 21.51
CA ILE A 2 7.89 -8.79 20.68
C ILE A 2 8.87 -9.04 19.55
N ARG A 3 9.10 -10.32 19.22
CA ARG A 3 9.99 -10.72 18.14
C ARG A 3 9.21 -11.52 17.12
N ILE A 4 9.32 -11.16 15.85
CA ILE A 4 8.71 -11.85 14.72
C ILE A 4 9.82 -12.24 13.74
N SER A 5 9.83 -13.50 13.32
CA SER A 5 10.79 -14.00 12.34
C SER A 5 10.04 -14.60 11.14
N LYS A 6 10.50 -14.28 9.94
CA LYS A 6 9.97 -14.77 8.67
C LYS A 6 11.03 -15.60 7.97
N LEU A 7 10.72 -16.86 7.71
CA LEU A 7 11.63 -17.84 7.12
C LEU A 7 11.11 -18.29 5.75
N THR A 8 12.04 -18.51 4.82
CA THR A 8 11.82 -19.29 3.59
C THR A 8 12.70 -20.54 3.61
N TYR A 9 12.55 -21.40 2.60
CA TYR A 9 13.44 -22.55 2.40
C TYR A 9 14.92 -22.12 2.26
N ASP A 10 15.18 -20.94 1.69
CA ASP A 10 16.52 -20.42 1.45
C ASP A 10 17.12 -19.63 2.63
N GLY A 11 16.35 -19.40 3.68
CA GLY A 11 16.84 -18.74 4.90
C GLY A 11 15.89 -17.69 5.49
N LEU A 12 16.42 -16.89 6.39
CA LEU A 12 15.69 -15.89 7.14
C LEU A 12 15.49 -14.63 6.29
N ILE A 13 14.24 -14.22 6.10
CA ILE A 13 13.90 -12.95 5.40
C ILE A 13 13.94 -11.79 6.38
N GLU A 14 13.29 -11.93 7.53
CA GLU A 14 13.14 -10.90 8.54
C GLU A 14 13.26 -11.50 9.94
N ASN A 15 13.85 -10.73 10.86
CA ASN A 15 13.94 -11.06 12.28
C ASN A 15 13.68 -9.78 13.09
N LEU A 16 12.40 -9.41 13.14
CA LEU A 16 11.96 -8.13 13.66
C LEU A 16 11.86 -8.13 15.18
N THR A 17 12.36 -7.07 15.79
CA THR A 17 12.24 -6.79 17.23
C THR A 17 11.49 -5.49 17.41
N PHE A 18 10.36 -5.54 18.13
CA PHE A 18 9.51 -4.38 18.37
C PHE A 18 9.74 -3.81 19.77
N THR A 19 9.90 -2.50 19.85
CA THR A 19 9.86 -1.74 21.11
C THR A 19 8.54 -0.97 21.19
N PHE A 20 7.87 -1.04 22.33
CA PHE A 20 6.54 -0.47 22.53
C PHE A 20 6.52 0.59 23.65
N ALA A 21 5.64 1.59 23.50
CA ALA A 21 5.13 2.42 24.57
C ALA A 21 3.62 2.12 24.74
N GLY A 22 3.28 1.38 25.78
CA GLY A 22 1.93 0.81 25.93
C GLY A 22 1.65 -0.23 24.83
N ASN A 23 0.63 0.01 24.03
CA ASN A 23 0.23 -0.85 22.90
C ASN A 23 0.71 -0.34 21.52
N ARG A 24 1.54 0.71 21.49
CA ARG A 24 2.01 1.35 20.27
C ARG A 24 3.49 1.08 20.06
N PRO A 25 3.92 0.53 18.90
CA PRO A 25 5.34 0.39 18.60
C PRO A 25 5.98 1.78 18.45
N THR A 26 7.15 1.95 19.05
CA THR A 26 7.95 3.17 18.93
C THR A 26 9.17 2.96 18.04
N ARG A 27 9.60 1.70 17.91
CA ARG A 27 10.76 1.29 17.12
C ARG A 27 10.61 -0.15 16.65
N VAL A 28 11.10 -0.43 15.46
CA VAL A 28 11.22 -1.78 14.89
C VAL A 28 12.65 -1.95 14.37
N ASP A 29 13.35 -2.95 14.85
CA ASP A 29 14.68 -3.31 14.37
C ASP A 29 14.61 -4.63 13.61
N ASP A 30 15.27 -4.70 12.45
CA ASP A 30 15.52 -5.95 11.76
C ASP A 30 16.97 -6.40 11.97
N ALA A 31 17.16 -7.62 12.43
CA ALA A 31 18.48 -8.22 12.60
C ALA A 31 19.02 -8.85 11.30
N VAL A 32 18.22 -8.89 10.24
CA VAL A 32 18.63 -9.40 8.92
C VAL A 32 19.10 -8.25 8.05
N ALA A 33 20.40 -8.22 7.75
CA ALA A 33 21.00 -7.14 6.96
C ALA A 33 20.65 -7.22 5.46
N ALA A 34 20.34 -8.41 4.96
CA ALA A 34 19.90 -8.67 3.59
C ALA A 34 19.00 -9.90 3.58
N SER A 35 17.84 -9.79 2.95
CA SER A 35 16.94 -10.91 2.79
C SER A 35 17.57 -12.02 1.96
N ALA A 36 17.37 -13.28 2.35
CA ALA A 36 17.73 -14.45 1.56
C ALA A 36 16.89 -14.54 0.26
N TYR A 37 15.78 -13.81 0.19
CA TYR A 37 14.86 -13.80 -0.95
C TYR A 37 14.67 -12.38 -1.48
N GLY A 38 15.20 -12.12 -2.66
CA GLY A 38 15.22 -10.77 -3.28
C GLY A 38 13.93 -10.34 -4.00
N GLY A 39 12.83 -11.06 -3.87
CA GLY A 39 11.62 -10.81 -4.68
C GLY A 39 10.37 -10.43 -3.91
N GLY A 40 10.42 -10.37 -2.59
CA GLY A 40 9.23 -10.18 -1.77
C GLY A 40 9.16 -8.81 -1.08
N PHE A 41 7.99 -8.50 -0.57
CA PHE A 41 7.81 -7.42 0.37
C PHE A 41 8.52 -7.78 1.68
N GLU A 42 9.44 -6.93 2.12
CA GLU A 42 10.15 -7.05 3.38
C GLU A 42 10.16 -5.70 4.12
N PHE A 43 10.27 -5.75 5.44
CA PHE A 43 10.46 -4.55 6.24
C PHE A 43 11.84 -3.95 5.94
N LYS A 44 11.88 -2.64 5.71
CA LYS A 44 13.13 -1.90 5.54
C LYS A 44 13.43 -1.10 6.79
N ASP A 45 14.37 -1.58 7.57
CA ASP A 45 14.91 -0.91 8.75
C ASP A 45 15.86 0.22 8.31
N ALA A 46 15.28 1.30 7.81
CA ALA A 46 16.01 2.42 7.23
C ALA A 46 16.60 3.37 8.27
N VAL A 47 16.01 3.39 9.49
CA VAL A 47 16.37 4.37 10.52
C VAL A 47 16.52 3.69 11.88
N LYS A 48 17.64 3.93 12.57
CA LYS A 48 17.94 3.38 13.88
C LYS A 48 17.79 4.45 14.98
N GLN A 49 16.54 4.82 15.30
CA GLN A 49 16.24 5.84 16.32
C GLN A 49 15.30 5.28 17.40
N ALA A 50 15.30 5.89 18.58
CA ALA A 50 14.44 5.46 19.69
C ALA A 50 12.95 5.63 19.42
N ASN A 51 12.56 6.61 18.59
CA ASN A 51 11.17 6.95 18.25
C ASN A 51 11.02 7.10 16.73
N GLU A 52 10.94 5.98 16.04
CA GLU A 52 10.75 5.91 14.58
C GLU A 52 9.31 6.22 14.18
N TYR A 53 8.38 5.96 15.10
CA TYR A 53 6.95 6.14 14.94
C TYR A 53 6.40 7.16 15.93
N ALA A 54 5.40 7.93 15.50
CA ALA A 54 4.63 8.81 16.36
C ALA A 54 3.14 8.66 16.09
N TYR A 55 2.33 8.97 17.08
CA TYR A 55 0.88 8.80 17.04
C TYR A 55 0.18 10.03 17.61
N ASP A 56 -1.03 10.30 17.13
CA ASP A 56 -1.93 11.30 17.71
C ASP A 56 -2.66 10.77 18.96
N ALA A 57 -3.53 11.61 19.54
CA ALA A 57 -4.32 11.23 20.71
C ALA A 57 -5.31 10.10 20.42
N ASN A 58 -5.78 9.96 19.19
CA ASN A 58 -6.69 8.89 18.74
C ASN A 58 -5.96 7.56 18.48
N GLY A 59 -4.62 7.58 18.44
CA GLY A 59 -3.80 6.41 18.12
C GLY A 59 -3.45 6.28 16.66
N ASN A 60 -3.78 7.25 15.83
CA ASN A 60 -3.41 7.24 14.41
C ASN A 60 -1.92 7.51 14.25
N LEU A 61 -1.27 6.79 13.35
CA LEU A 61 0.14 6.97 13.03
C LEU A 61 0.36 8.34 12.38
N THR A 62 1.18 9.20 12.98
CA THR A 62 1.49 10.53 12.43
C THR A 62 2.87 10.64 11.81
N LYS A 63 3.75 9.68 12.09
CA LYS A 63 5.12 9.64 11.56
C LYS A 63 5.59 8.19 11.42
N ASP A 64 6.30 7.89 10.33
CA ASP A 64 6.99 6.63 10.07
C ASP A 64 8.33 6.92 9.36
N LEU A 65 9.41 6.91 10.12
CA LEU A 65 10.73 7.26 9.60
C LEU A 65 11.28 6.16 8.66
N ASN A 66 10.91 4.91 8.88
CA ASN A 66 11.37 3.80 8.03
C ASN A 66 10.78 3.88 6.61
N LYS A 67 9.59 4.46 6.47
CA LYS A 67 8.97 4.80 5.18
C LYS A 67 9.31 6.23 4.71
N GLY A 68 10.15 6.96 5.43
CA GLY A 68 10.47 8.36 5.14
C GLY A 68 9.28 9.30 5.33
N ILE A 69 8.24 8.90 6.09
CA ILE A 69 7.06 9.71 6.34
C ILE A 69 7.35 10.64 7.51
N SER A 70 7.34 11.94 7.24
CA SER A 70 7.56 12.98 8.24
C SER A 70 6.27 13.41 8.95
N ASN A 71 5.13 13.35 8.27
CA ASN A 71 3.84 13.66 8.86
C ASN A 71 2.67 13.00 8.13
N ILE A 72 1.67 12.54 8.89
CA ILE A 72 0.36 12.13 8.38
C ILE A 72 -0.69 12.97 9.10
N SER A 73 -1.54 13.64 8.33
CA SER A 73 -2.71 14.37 8.81
C SER A 73 -3.98 13.57 8.54
N TYR A 74 -4.94 13.65 9.44
CA TYR A 74 -6.20 12.93 9.37
C TYR A 74 -7.37 13.90 9.29
N ASN A 75 -8.48 13.48 8.70
CA ASN A 75 -9.75 14.21 8.70
C ASN A 75 -10.59 13.85 9.94
N CYS A 76 -11.79 14.42 10.04
CA CYS A 76 -12.72 14.17 11.15
C CYS A 76 -13.25 12.72 11.22
N LEU A 77 -13.09 11.94 10.15
CA LEU A 77 -13.43 10.51 10.09
C LEU A 77 -12.25 9.61 10.45
N ASN A 78 -11.13 10.17 10.94
CA ASN A 78 -9.86 9.46 11.15
C ASN A 78 -9.28 8.80 9.89
N LEU A 79 -9.60 9.32 8.70
CA LEU A 79 -9.00 8.88 7.45
C LEU A 79 -7.79 9.76 7.11
N PRO A 80 -6.67 9.19 6.60
CA PRO A 80 -5.48 9.96 6.27
C PRO A 80 -5.77 10.94 5.13
N SER A 81 -5.72 12.23 5.41
CA SER A 81 -5.98 13.28 4.42
C SER A 81 -4.72 13.70 3.67
N THR A 82 -3.56 13.66 4.35
CA THR A 82 -2.29 14.02 3.72
C THR A 82 -1.16 13.22 4.35
N VAL A 83 -0.33 12.61 3.50
CA VAL A 83 0.94 11.97 3.87
C VAL A 83 2.07 12.83 3.30
N THR A 84 2.97 13.29 4.15
CA THR A 84 4.14 14.11 3.77
C THR A 84 5.40 13.32 4.03
N PHE A 85 6.26 13.25 3.03
CA PHE A 85 7.55 12.58 3.11
C PHE A 85 8.68 13.57 3.42
N SER A 86 9.79 13.07 3.95
CA SER A 86 10.98 13.86 4.32
C SER A 86 11.65 14.54 3.13
N ASP A 87 11.47 14.01 1.90
CA ASP A 87 11.94 14.61 0.66
C ASP A 87 11.03 15.71 0.09
N GLY A 88 9.96 16.08 0.83
CA GLY A 88 8.96 17.07 0.41
C GLY A 88 7.87 16.53 -0.50
N SER A 89 7.93 15.26 -0.90
CA SER A 89 6.83 14.61 -1.63
C SER A 89 5.59 14.51 -0.76
N ARG A 90 4.41 14.48 -1.40
CA ARG A 90 3.13 14.47 -0.70
C ARG A 90 2.11 13.59 -1.42
N ILE A 91 1.30 12.89 -0.65
CA ILE A 91 0.08 12.24 -1.10
C ILE A 91 -1.08 12.89 -0.37
N SER A 92 -2.10 13.32 -1.10
CA SER A 92 -3.30 13.94 -0.51
C SER A 92 -4.54 13.17 -0.97
N HIS A 93 -5.44 12.89 -0.04
CA HIS A 93 -6.70 12.22 -0.30
C HIS A 93 -7.89 13.13 -0.02
N THR A 94 -8.91 13.04 -0.85
CA THR A 94 -10.21 13.68 -0.62
C THR A 94 -11.26 12.59 -0.47
N TYR A 95 -12.08 12.71 0.57
CA TYR A 95 -13.14 11.76 0.88
C TYR A 95 -14.51 12.43 0.85
N GLY A 96 -15.53 11.66 0.54
CA GLY A 96 -16.91 12.01 0.78
C GLY A 96 -17.26 12.00 2.28
N ALA A 97 -18.42 12.47 2.63
CA ALA A 97 -18.90 12.48 4.01
C ALA A 97 -19.09 11.06 4.58
N ASP A 98 -19.29 10.08 3.71
CA ASP A 98 -19.42 8.66 4.02
C ASP A 98 -18.07 7.92 4.14
N GLY A 99 -16.94 8.62 3.94
CA GLY A 99 -15.60 8.06 3.94
C GLY A 99 -15.16 7.45 2.60
N THR A 100 -15.99 7.53 1.56
CA THR A 100 -15.61 7.09 0.21
C THR A 100 -14.47 7.96 -0.34
N LYS A 101 -13.39 7.34 -0.80
CA LYS A 101 -12.27 8.05 -1.43
C LYS A 101 -12.68 8.57 -2.81
N LEU A 102 -12.63 9.88 -2.98
CA LEU A 102 -13.03 10.57 -4.22
C LEU A 102 -11.85 10.98 -5.07
N LYS A 103 -10.71 11.28 -4.44
CA LYS A 103 -9.51 11.77 -5.14
C LYS A 103 -8.25 11.43 -4.39
N THR A 104 -7.19 11.12 -5.14
CA THR A 104 -5.82 11.04 -4.66
C THR A 104 -4.91 11.92 -5.52
N VAL A 105 -4.06 12.71 -4.89
CA VAL A 105 -3.05 13.53 -5.56
C VAL A 105 -1.67 13.14 -5.05
N HIS A 106 -0.83 12.63 -5.94
CA HIS A 106 0.58 12.36 -5.67
C HIS A 106 1.43 13.49 -6.23
N LYS A 107 2.21 14.13 -5.38
CA LYS A 107 3.18 15.16 -5.77
C LYS A 107 4.59 14.70 -5.40
N THR A 108 5.46 14.55 -6.41
CA THR A 108 6.87 14.20 -6.24
C THR A 108 7.74 15.17 -7.04
N GLY A 109 8.46 16.04 -6.33
CA GLY A 109 9.17 17.15 -6.96
C GLY A 109 8.19 18.07 -7.73
N SER A 110 8.41 18.27 -9.02
CA SER A 110 7.54 19.03 -9.92
C SER A 110 6.40 18.23 -10.53
N THR A 111 6.44 16.89 -10.42
CA THR A 111 5.44 16.01 -11.02
C THR A 111 4.24 15.86 -10.09
N THR A 112 3.04 16.06 -10.65
CA THR A 112 1.77 15.83 -9.97
C THR A 112 0.95 14.83 -10.77
N THR A 113 0.47 13.78 -10.11
CA THR A 113 -0.49 12.82 -10.69
C THR A 113 -1.76 12.88 -9.87
N THR A 114 -2.89 13.09 -10.52
CA THR A 114 -4.20 13.12 -9.89
C THR A 114 -5.00 11.90 -10.33
N THR A 115 -5.57 11.18 -9.38
CA THR A 115 -6.52 10.09 -9.62
C THR A 115 -7.87 10.51 -9.04
N ASP A 116 -8.92 10.55 -9.87
CA ASP A 116 -10.29 10.82 -9.45
C ASP A 116 -11.11 9.53 -9.57
N TYR A 117 -11.90 9.24 -8.54
CA TYR A 117 -12.74 8.05 -8.44
C TYR A 117 -14.21 8.46 -8.57
N CYS A 118 -14.84 8.07 -9.67
CA CYS A 118 -16.24 8.40 -9.99
C CYS A 118 -17.05 7.09 -10.09
N GLY A 119 -17.46 6.57 -8.93
CA GLY A 119 -18.07 5.24 -8.87
C GLY A 119 -17.09 4.17 -9.32
N ASN A 120 -17.43 3.45 -10.39
CA ASN A 120 -16.58 2.42 -10.97
C ASN A 120 -15.64 2.94 -12.09
N VAL A 121 -15.65 4.25 -12.39
CA VAL A 121 -14.75 4.85 -13.39
C VAL A 121 -13.61 5.57 -12.69
N VAL A 122 -12.38 5.22 -13.06
CA VAL A 122 -11.15 5.84 -12.56
C VAL A 122 -10.56 6.75 -13.63
N TYR A 123 -10.27 7.98 -13.25
CA TYR A 123 -9.59 8.96 -14.09
C TYR A 123 -8.17 9.18 -13.59
N GLU A 124 -7.24 9.39 -14.49
CA GLU A 124 -5.88 9.84 -14.17
C GLU A 124 -5.58 11.12 -14.94
N ASN A 125 -5.25 12.19 -14.22
CA ASN A 125 -5.01 13.53 -14.78
C ASN A 125 -6.17 14.03 -15.67
N GLY A 126 -7.41 13.75 -15.26
CA GLY A 126 -8.62 14.15 -15.99
C GLY A 126 -8.97 13.25 -17.19
N VAL A 127 -8.16 12.25 -17.49
CA VAL A 127 -8.42 11.27 -18.57
C VAL A 127 -9.00 10.00 -18.00
N ARG A 128 -10.08 9.48 -18.61
CA ARG A 128 -10.67 8.19 -18.24
C ARG A 128 -9.66 7.08 -18.47
N LYS A 129 -9.36 6.32 -17.42
CA LYS A 129 -8.34 5.27 -17.45
C LYS A 129 -8.94 3.87 -17.39
N LEU A 130 -9.73 3.60 -16.37
CA LEU A 130 -10.31 2.29 -16.10
C LEU A 130 -11.80 2.39 -15.86
N LEU A 131 -12.53 1.38 -16.31
CA LEU A 131 -13.88 1.05 -15.86
C LEU A 131 -13.80 -0.26 -15.08
N LEU A 132 -14.06 -0.22 -13.78
CA LEU A 132 -14.02 -1.38 -12.89
C LEU A 132 -15.31 -2.17 -12.99
N THR A 133 -15.21 -3.48 -12.95
CA THR A 133 -16.34 -4.44 -12.91
C THR A 133 -16.06 -5.49 -11.84
N ASP A 134 -17.06 -6.31 -11.50
CA ASP A 134 -16.90 -7.36 -10.50
C ASP A 134 -15.90 -8.44 -10.95
N GLU A 135 -15.82 -8.72 -12.27
CA GLU A 135 -14.97 -9.75 -12.84
C GLU A 135 -13.63 -9.23 -13.38
N GLY A 136 -13.39 -7.90 -13.34
CA GLY A 136 -12.17 -7.35 -13.92
C GLY A 136 -12.26 -5.84 -14.16
N TYR A 137 -11.70 -5.39 -15.28
CA TYR A 137 -11.75 -3.98 -15.68
C TYR A 137 -11.64 -3.82 -17.20
N VAL A 138 -12.08 -2.67 -17.70
CA VAL A 138 -11.88 -2.23 -19.09
C VAL A 138 -10.85 -1.10 -19.08
N THR A 139 -9.81 -1.21 -19.90
CA THR A 139 -8.90 -0.11 -20.18
C THR A 139 -9.58 0.84 -21.16
N LEU A 140 -9.89 2.07 -20.72
CA LEU A 140 -10.70 3.02 -21.52
C LEU A 140 -9.92 3.71 -22.64
N SER A 141 -8.61 3.53 -22.72
CA SER A 141 -7.76 4.00 -23.82
C SER A 141 -7.92 3.18 -25.11
N ASP A 142 -8.15 1.87 -24.99
CA ASP A 142 -8.22 0.93 -26.10
C ASP A 142 -9.47 0.02 -26.10
N GLY A 143 -10.31 0.16 -25.06
CA GLY A 143 -11.55 -0.58 -24.89
C GLY A 143 -11.38 -2.07 -24.58
N LYS A 144 -10.18 -2.49 -24.17
CA LYS A 144 -9.91 -3.90 -23.88
C LYS A 144 -10.38 -4.29 -22.51
N TYR A 145 -10.98 -5.46 -22.42
CA TYR A 145 -11.40 -6.08 -21.16
C TYR A 145 -10.30 -6.98 -20.61
N HIS A 146 -10.07 -6.89 -19.29
CA HIS A 146 -9.12 -7.69 -18.52
C HIS A 146 -9.87 -8.40 -17.40
N TYR A 147 -9.70 -9.71 -17.29
CA TYR A 147 -10.40 -10.53 -16.31
C TYR A 147 -9.52 -10.79 -15.09
N TYR A 148 -10.12 -10.77 -13.91
CA TYR A 148 -9.51 -11.22 -12.68
C TYR A 148 -9.80 -12.70 -12.44
N LEU A 149 -8.77 -13.48 -12.16
CA LEU A 149 -8.91 -14.79 -11.57
C LEU A 149 -8.57 -14.67 -10.08
N HIS A 150 -9.59 -14.75 -9.24
CA HIS A 150 -9.43 -14.49 -7.82
C HIS A 150 -10.34 -15.37 -6.94
N GLN A 151 -9.91 -15.55 -5.70
CA GLN A 151 -10.73 -16.04 -4.58
C GLN A 151 -10.71 -14.96 -3.48
N GLY A 152 -11.27 -13.77 -3.80
CA GLY A 152 -11.16 -12.56 -2.98
C GLY A 152 -9.88 -11.73 -3.22
N ASN A 153 -8.82 -12.31 -3.80
CA ASN A 153 -7.55 -11.63 -4.08
C ASN A 153 -7.22 -11.75 -5.57
N ASN A 154 -6.84 -10.66 -6.22
CA ASN A 154 -6.46 -10.68 -7.65
C ASN A 154 -5.13 -11.42 -7.84
N ARG A 155 -5.21 -12.73 -8.10
CA ARG A 155 -4.03 -13.57 -8.27
C ARG A 155 -3.52 -13.60 -9.69
N VAL A 156 -4.41 -13.52 -10.67
CA VAL A 156 -4.05 -13.54 -12.09
C VAL A 156 -4.92 -12.52 -12.83
N VAL A 157 -4.33 -11.78 -13.74
CA VAL A 157 -5.02 -10.93 -14.71
C VAL A 157 -4.77 -11.49 -16.09
N ILE A 158 -5.83 -11.72 -16.85
CA ILE A 158 -5.78 -12.19 -18.24
C ILE A 158 -6.49 -11.20 -19.15
N ASN A 159 -5.99 -11.06 -20.36
CA ASN A 159 -6.65 -10.25 -21.39
C ASN A 159 -7.74 -11.05 -22.15
N GLN A 160 -8.43 -10.39 -23.07
CA GLN A 160 -9.49 -10.97 -23.89
C GLN A 160 -9.03 -12.19 -24.74
N SER A 161 -7.73 -12.32 -25.01
CA SER A 161 -7.17 -13.45 -25.75
C SER A 161 -6.76 -14.61 -24.83
N GLY A 162 -7.02 -14.52 -23.53
CA GLY A 162 -6.62 -15.52 -22.54
C GLY A 162 -5.14 -15.45 -22.14
N THR A 163 -4.41 -14.42 -22.58
CA THR A 163 -2.99 -14.25 -22.19
C THR A 163 -2.89 -13.72 -20.78
N VAL A 164 -2.03 -14.35 -19.98
CA VAL A 164 -1.71 -13.88 -18.63
C VAL A 164 -0.86 -12.62 -18.72
N GLU A 165 -1.34 -11.52 -18.11
CA GLU A 165 -0.67 -10.21 -18.09
C GLU A 165 -0.06 -9.91 -16.74
N GLU A 166 -0.64 -10.48 -15.67
CA GLU A 166 -0.16 -10.28 -14.32
C GLU A 166 -0.44 -11.53 -13.47
N THR A 167 0.51 -11.86 -12.60
CA THR A 167 0.30 -12.83 -11.52
C THR A 167 0.73 -12.22 -10.20
N ASN A 168 0.00 -12.51 -9.11
CA ASN A 168 0.31 -12.03 -7.78
C ASN A 168 0.25 -13.16 -6.76
N HIS A 169 1.24 -13.24 -5.90
CA HIS A 169 1.28 -14.09 -4.72
C HIS A 169 1.34 -13.20 -3.48
N TYR A 170 0.53 -13.54 -2.49
CA TYR A 170 0.39 -12.70 -1.29
C TYR A 170 0.83 -13.45 -0.04
N TYR A 171 1.49 -12.74 0.86
CA TYR A 171 1.60 -13.15 2.25
C TYR A 171 0.21 -13.10 2.91
N PRO A 172 0.01 -13.79 4.06
CA PRO A 172 -1.11 -13.47 4.95
C PRO A 172 -1.13 -11.95 5.16
N PHE A 173 -2.32 -11.34 5.16
CA PHE A 173 -2.51 -9.87 5.29
C PHE A 173 -2.13 -9.02 4.05
N GLY A 174 -1.87 -9.62 2.90
CA GLY A 174 -1.88 -8.94 1.60
C GLY A 174 -0.56 -8.38 1.09
N GLY A 175 0.54 -8.51 1.82
CA GLY A 175 1.86 -8.17 1.28
C GLY A 175 2.14 -9.00 0.01
N VAL A 176 2.54 -8.36 -1.09
CA VAL A 176 2.90 -9.06 -2.33
C VAL A 176 4.29 -9.63 -2.16
N PHE A 177 4.43 -10.97 -2.18
CA PHE A 177 5.75 -11.59 -2.06
C PHE A 177 6.37 -11.99 -3.41
N ALA A 178 5.55 -12.19 -4.43
CA ALA A 178 6.01 -12.41 -5.80
C ALA A 178 4.94 -11.93 -6.78
N SER A 179 5.35 -11.27 -7.84
CA SER A 179 4.46 -10.87 -8.92
C SER A 179 5.18 -10.87 -10.26
N THR A 180 4.41 -11.10 -11.33
CA THR A 180 4.83 -10.85 -12.70
C THR A 180 3.87 -9.85 -13.31
N GLY A 181 4.37 -8.86 -14.04
CA GLY A 181 3.55 -7.77 -14.53
C GLY A 181 3.13 -6.79 -13.42
N ASN A 182 2.52 -5.68 -13.80
CA ASN A 182 1.92 -4.69 -12.91
C ASN A 182 0.97 -3.82 -13.75
N VAL A 183 -0.09 -4.42 -14.28
CA VAL A 183 -0.99 -3.77 -15.25
C VAL A 183 -2.10 -2.99 -14.59
N GLN A 184 -2.35 -3.20 -13.30
CA GLN A 184 -3.41 -2.55 -12.56
C GLN A 184 -3.10 -2.52 -11.03
N PRO A 185 -3.63 -1.54 -10.26
CA PRO A 185 -3.30 -1.38 -8.84
C PRO A 185 -4.16 -2.23 -7.89
N TYR A 186 -5.26 -2.84 -8.35
CA TYR A 186 -6.21 -3.56 -7.48
C TYR A 186 -5.69 -4.96 -7.19
N LYS A 187 -5.30 -5.26 -5.95
CA LYS A 187 -4.58 -6.47 -5.56
C LYS A 187 -5.36 -7.30 -4.52
N TYR A 188 -4.92 -7.26 -3.28
CA TYR A 188 -5.48 -8.02 -2.17
C TYR A 188 -6.88 -7.53 -1.81
N ASN A 189 -7.83 -8.44 -1.62
CA ASN A 189 -9.25 -8.14 -1.37
C ASN A 189 -9.88 -7.18 -2.42
N GLY A 190 -9.36 -7.17 -3.66
CA GLY A 190 -9.80 -6.25 -4.70
C GLY A 190 -9.52 -4.78 -4.39
N LYS A 191 -8.70 -4.47 -3.38
CA LYS A 191 -8.38 -3.10 -2.97
C LYS A 191 -7.19 -2.53 -3.73
N GLU A 192 -7.24 -1.23 -3.98
CA GLU A 192 -6.14 -0.50 -4.59
C GLU A 192 -4.92 -0.50 -3.66
N LEU A 193 -3.78 -0.95 -4.19
CA LEU A 193 -2.47 -0.86 -3.55
C LEU A 193 -1.79 0.44 -3.97
N ASP A 194 -1.62 1.38 -3.06
CA ASP A 194 -0.74 2.53 -3.29
C ASP A 194 0.71 2.14 -2.98
N ALA A 195 1.42 1.74 -4.04
CA ALA A 195 2.82 1.36 -3.96
C ALA A 195 3.78 2.54 -4.17
N LYS A 196 3.25 3.75 -4.45
CA LYS A 196 4.10 4.92 -4.73
C LYS A 196 4.92 5.29 -3.50
N LYS A 197 6.17 5.64 -3.71
CA LYS A 197 7.13 6.00 -2.66
C LYS A 197 7.37 4.89 -1.62
N GLY A 198 7.07 3.64 -1.97
CA GLY A 198 7.18 2.51 -1.04
C GLY A 198 6.13 2.52 0.08
N LEU A 199 5.04 3.27 -0.09
CA LEU A 199 3.96 3.35 0.90
C LEU A 199 3.35 1.97 1.14
N ASN A 200 3.01 1.25 0.06
CA ASN A 200 2.43 -0.10 0.06
C ASN A 200 1.19 -0.21 0.96
N TRP A 201 0.31 0.76 0.87
CA TRP A 201 -0.95 0.78 1.61
C TRP A 201 -2.11 0.35 0.72
N TYR A 202 -2.99 -0.45 1.30
CA TYR A 202 -4.27 -0.75 0.69
C TYR A 202 -5.32 0.28 1.10
N ASP A 203 -6.26 0.55 0.21
CA ASP A 203 -7.43 1.38 0.49
C ASP A 203 -8.43 0.60 1.36
N SER A 204 -8.09 0.43 2.63
CA SER A 204 -8.91 -0.25 3.61
C SER A 204 -8.68 0.35 4.99
N VAL A 205 -9.78 0.58 5.73
CA VAL A 205 -9.75 1.12 7.10
C VAL A 205 -8.86 0.27 8.03
N SER A 206 -8.85 -1.05 7.86
CA SER A 206 -8.01 -1.95 8.66
C SER A 206 -6.50 -1.79 8.41
N TYR A 207 -6.10 -1.20 7.29
CA TYR A 207 -4.69 -0.96 6.95
C TYR A 207 -4.26 0.49 7.18
N THR A 208 -5.20 1.44 7.24
CA THR A 208 -4.89 2.84 7.55
C THR A 208 -4.70 3.10 9.04
N HIS A 209 -5.26 2.22 9.90
CA HIS A 209 -5.33 2.45 11.34
C HIS A 209 -4.30 1.71 12.16
N LEU A 210 -3.20 1.19 11.72
CA LEU A 210 -2.23 0.65 12.68
C LEU A 210 -1.39 -0.53 12.22
N ARG A 211 -1.59 -1.07 11.03
CA ARG A 211 -0.98 -2.36 10.75
C ARG A 211 0.11 -2.31 9.69
N ALA A 212 0.85 -1.21 9.65
CA ALA A 212 2.10 -1.14 8.89
C ALA A 212 3.15 -2.17 9.37
N HIS A 213 2.87 -2.87 10.48
CA HIS A 213 3.81 -3.77 11.14
C HIS A 213 3.29 -5.20 11.33
N GLU A 214 2.13 -5.55 10.78
CA GLU A 214 1.60 -6.91 10.84
C GLU A 214 1.73 -7.67 9.51
N THR A 215 2.55 -7.16 8.58
CA THR A 215 2.88 -7.85 7.33
C THR A 215 4.26 -8.44 7.36
#